data_b3019076d6cded03b9e6ac60b6d6d190
#
_entry.id   b3019076d6cded03b9e6ac60b6d6d190
#
_cell.length_a   1.000
_cell.length_b   1.000
_cell.length_c   1.000
_cell.angle_alpha   90.00
_cell.angle_beta   90.00
_cell.angle_gamma   90.00
#
_symmetry.space_group_name_H-M   'P 1'
#
loop_
_entity.id
_entity.type
_entity.pdbx_description
1 polymer ?
#
loop_
_entity_poly.entity_id
_entity_poly.type
_entity_poly.pdbx_seq_one_letter_code
_entity_poly.pdbx_strand_id
1 'polypeptide(L)'
;MNKTLMAAGLAVVLGACNSSKKSDGVDTSAVNPFFTEYTTPFGVPPFEQIKVEHYKPAFLKGMEEQTAEVEAIVNNPDKATFENTIVALDRSGELLMKVAYAFSGQASVNTNDEIQALEQELSPLLSKHSDDISLNPKLFARVKSVYENQAKLNLDKEQKKLLEETYKGFVRGGANLDADEQAELRKLNEQISMLELTFGQNSLKETNAFQLVVDKKEDLSGLPETLIAAAAATAKDWMESGFSHCIIRV
;
A
#
# COMPACT_ATOMS: atom_id res chain seq x y z
N MET A 1 76.93 -28.39 1.28
CA MET A 1 77.98 -27.34 1.37
C MET A 1 77.44 -26.08 0.75
N ASN A 2 77.64 -24.97 1.47
CA ASN A 2 77.50 -23.56 1.13
C ASN A 2 76.09 -23.01 0.93
N LYS A 3 75.60 -22.28 1.90
CA LYS A 3 75.85 -20.91 2.44
C LYS A 3 75.18 -19.82 1.60
N THR A 4 74.17 -19.19 2.22
CA THR A 4 74.03 -17.74 2.51
C THR A 4 73.83 -16.79 1.35
N LEU A 5 72.82 -15.95 1.34
CA LEU A 5 72.83 -14.61 1.96
C LEU A 5 71.46 -13.94 1.87
N MET A 6 71.09 -13.21 2.95
CA MET A 6 70.01 -12.24 3.05
C MET A 6 70.17 -11.07 2.11
N ALA A 7 69.06 -10.54 1.62
CA ALA A 7 68.91 -9.12 1.35
C ALA A 7 67.53 -8.66 1.69
N ALA A 8 67.42 -7.85 2.74
CA ALA A 8 66.23 -7.15 3.13
C ALA A 8 65.96 -6.00 2.17
N GLY A 9 64.79 -6.03 1.51
CA GLY A 9 64.31 -4.92 0.69
C GLY A 9 63.05 -4.30 1.37
N LEU A 10 63.26 -3.15 1.99
CA LEU A 10 62.22 -2.34 2.60
C LEU A 10 61.43 -1.63 1.48
N ALA A 11 60.23 -2.17 1.10
CA ALA A 11 59.31 -1.49 0.19
C ALA A 11 58.33 -0.68 0.99
N VAL A 12 58.51 0.64 1.01
CA VAL A 12 57.53 1.58 1.51
C VAL A 12 56.37 1.66 0.51
N VAL A 13 55.25 1.07 0.85
CA VAL A 13 54.00 1.21 0.09
C VAL A 13 53.29 2.45 0.62
N LEU A 14 53.31 3.53 -0.14
CA LEU A 14 52.47 4.70 0.01
C LEU A 14 51.01 4.28 -0.33
N GLY A 15 50.24 3.99 0.70
CA GLY A 15 48.80 3.77 0.56
C GLY A 15 48.09 5.07 0.25
N ALA A 16 47.71 5.27 -1.01
CA ALA A 16 46.76 6.30 -1.40
C ALA A 16 45.41 5.93 -0.83
N CYS A 17 44.95 6.63 0.22
CA CYS A 17 43.58 6.58 0.69
C CYS A 17 42.66 7.18 -0.36
N ASN A 18 42.12 6.33 -1.24
CA ASN A 18 41.02 6.68 -2.10
C ASN A 18 39.74 6.61 -1.25
N SER A 19 39.34 7.73 -0.65
CA SER A 19 38.07 7.88 0.04
C SER A 19 36.94 7.86 -0.99
N SER A 20 36.57 6.69 -1.46
CA SER A 20 35.25 6.48 -2.04
C SER A 20 34.26 6.75 -0.92
N LYS A 21 33.57 7.89 -0.95
CA LYS A 21 32.35 8.09 -0.20
C LYS A 21 31.38 6.98 -0.65
N LYS A 22 31.35 5.86 0.10
CA LYS A 22 30.16 5.04 0.15
C LYS A 22 29.05 5.99 0.63
N SER A 23 28.08 6.22 -0.22
CA SER A 23 26.78 6.63 0.26
C SER A 23 26.35 5.53 1.23
N ASP A 24 26.39 5.84 2.52
CA ASP A 24 25.77 5.01 3.53
C ASP A 24 24.28 4.98 3.22
N GLY A 25 23.89 4.05 2.36
CA GLY A 25 22.52 3.58 2.32
C GLY A 25 22.28 2.96 3.68
N VAL A 26 21.62 3.71 4.55
CA VAL A 26 21.09 3.16 5.79
C VAL A 26 20.27 1.96 5.37
N ASP A 27 20.66 0.77 5.80
CA ASP A 27 19.88 -0.45 5.62
C ASP A 27 18.61 -0.30 6.46
N THR A 28 17.58 0.31 5.87
CA THR A 28 16.29 0.56 6.51
C THR A 28 15.49 -0.72 6.69
N SER A 29 15.92 -1.84 6.09
CA SER A 29 15.24 -3.14 6.20
C SER A 29 15.31 -3.72 7.62
N ALA A 30 16.43 -3.49 8.33
CA ALA A 30 16.63 -3.99 9.70
C ALA A 30 15.83 -3.21 10.77
N VAL A 31 15.27 -2.06 10.42
CA VAL A 31 14.57 -1.15 11.36
C VAL A 31 13.12 -0.90 10.94
N ASN A 32 12.65 -1.45 9.81
CA ASN A 32 11.30 -1.19 9.33
C ASN A 32 10.26 -1.93 10.20
N PRO A 33 9.38 -1.17 10.90
CA PRO A 33 8.41 -1.76 11.84
C PRO A 33 7.43 -2.75 11.20
N PHE A 34 7.21 -2.68 9.89
CA PHE A 34 6.33 -3.59 9.17
C PHE A 34 6.86 -5.02 9.10
N PHE A 35 8.17 -5.22 9.20
CA PHE A 35 8.81 -6.55 9.10
C PHE A 35 8.89 -7.29 10.42
N THR A 36 8.35 -6.70 11.48
CA THR A 36 8.32 -7.30 12.81
C THR A 36 6.87 -7.49 13.28
N GLU A 37 6.68 -8.42 14.20
CA GLU A 37 5.41 -8.57 14.89
C GLU A 37 5.14 -7.35 15.77
N TYR A 38 3.90 -6.85 15.78
CA TYR A 38 3.55 -5.72 16.62
C TYR A 38 3.36 -6.16 18.07
N THR A 39 4.11 -5.54 18.98
CA THR A 39 4.03 -5.78 20.44
C THR A 39 3.11 -4.78 21.14
N THR A 40 2.47 -3.91 20.40
CA THR A 40 1.50 -2.92 20.88
C THR A 40 0.22 -3.58 21.39
N PRO A 41 -0.52 -2.96 22.30
CA PRO A 41 -1.82 -3.46 22.73
C PRO A 41 -2.74 -3.71 21.52
N PHE A 42 -3.39 -4.88 21.50
CA PHE A 42 -4.30 -5.32 20.42
C PHE A 42 -3.66 -5.45 19.02
N GLY A 43 -2.33 -5.46 18.90
CA GLY A 43 -1.64 -5.55 17.62
C GLY A 43 -1.84 -4.31 16.72
N VAL A 44 -2.12 -3.15 17.31
CA VAL A 44 -2.25 -1.89 16.55
C VAL A 44 -0.89 -1.52 15.95
N PRO A 45 -0.83 -1.03 14.69
CA PRO A 45 0.43 -0.57 14.12
C PRO A 45 1.12 0.48 15.00
N PRO A 46 2.42 0.38 15.25
CA PRO A 46 3.15 1.33 16.09
C PRO A 46 3.38 2.66 15.34
N PHE A 47 2.34 3.44 15.12
CA PHE A 47 2.35 4.67 14.31
C PHE A 47 3.41 5.68 14.75
N GLU A 48 3.80 5.71 16.04
CA GLU A 48 4.87 6.57 16.53
C GLU A 48 6.27 6.18 15.97
N GLN A 49 6.42 4.93 15.51
CA GLN A 49 7.67 4.40 14.96
C GLN A 49 7.62 4.32 13.42
N ILE A 50 6.42 4.33 12.83
CA ILE A 50 6.23 4.26 11.38
C ILE A 50 6.45 5.64 10.77
N LYS A 51 7.36 5.71 9.80
CA LYS A 51 7.65 6.91 9.01
C LYS A 51 7.26 6.66 7.55
N VAL A 52 7.11 7.74 6.77
CA VAL A 52 6.74 7.62 5.34
C VAL A 52 7.74 6.76 4.57
N GLU A 53 9.03 6.88 4.87
CA GLU A 53 10.11 6.09 4.26
C GLU A 53 9.99 4.58 4.46
N HIS A 54 9.23 4.11 5.45
CA HIS A 54 9.02 2.69 5.73
C HIS A 54 7.99 2.03 4.81
N TYR A 55 7.04 2.82 4.26
CA TYR A 55 5.92 2.26 3.49
C TYR A 55 6.36 1.64 2.18
N LYS A 56 7.11 2.37 1.34
CA LYS A 56 7.48 1.87 0.01
C LYS A 56 8.26 0.55 0.06
N PRO A 57 9.31 0.38 0.86
CA PRO A 57 10.00 -0.90 0.98
C PRO A 57 9.08 -2.02 1.48
N ALA A 58 8.16 -1.70 2.39
CA ALA A 58 7.22 -2.67 2.94
C ALA A 58 6.15 -3.10 1.91
N PHE A 59 5.63 -2.18 1.11
CA PHE A 59 4.76 -2.50 -0.02
C PHE A 59 5.44 -3.40 -1.05
N LEU A 60 6.66 -3.04 -1.47
CA LEU A 60 7.42 -3.83 -2.44
C LEU A 60 7.68 -5.25 -1.92
N LYS A 61 8.06 -5.37 -0.65
CA LYS A 61 8.28 -6.67 -0.01
C LYS A 61 6.97 -7.46 0.12
N GLY A 62 5.87 -6.81 0.51
CA GLY A 62 4.57 -7.47 0.60
C GLY A 62 4.06 -7.99 -0.75
N MET A 63 4.26 -7.23 -1.84
CA MET A 63 3.95 -7.71 -3.20
C MET A 63 4.84 -8.88 -3.62
N GLU A 64 6.13 -8.84 -3.30
CA GLU A 64 7.06 -9.94 -3.57
C GLU A 64 6.63 -11.23 -2.85
N GLU A 65 6.31 -11.14 -1.56
CA GLU A 65 5.86 -12.27 -0.75
C GLU A 65 4.55 -12.84 -1.28
N GLN A 66 3.55 -12.01 -1.54
CA GLN A 66 2.27 -12.47 -2.10
C GLN A 66 2.45 -13.13 -3.47
N THR A 67 3.33 -12.58 -4.32
CA THR A 67 3.65 -13.21 -5.60
C THR A 67 4.20 -14.63 -5.40
N ALA A 68 5.14 -14.81 -4.48
CA ALA A 68 5.70 -16.13 -4.18
C ALA A 68 4.66 -17.10 -3.62
N GLU A 69 3.76 -16.63 -2.76
CA GLU A 69 2.64 -17.42 -2.21
C GLU A 69 1.67 -17.86 -3.31
N VAL A 70 1.31 -16.95 -4.22
CA VAL A 70 0.47 -17.26 -5.39
C VAL A 70 1.16 -18.25 -6.33
N GLU A 71 2.46 -18.08 -6.58
CA GLU A 71 3.23 -19.03 -7.37
C GLU A 71 3.27 -20.42 -6.74
N ALA A 72 3.37 -20.51 -5.41
CA ALA A 72 3.29 -21.79 -4.69
C ALA A 72 1.92 -22.46 -4.88
N ILE A 73 0.82 -21.70 -4.87
CA ILE A 73 -0.51 -22.22 -5.17
C ILE A 73 -0.57 -22.74 -6.62
N VAL A 74 -0.13 -21.93 -7.57
CA VAL A 74 -0.17 -22.23 -9.00
C VAL A 74 0.65 -23.46 -9.37
N ASN A 75 1.82 -23.60 -8.76
CA ASN A 75 2.77 -24.68 -9.04
C ASN A 75 2.58 -25.92 -8.13
N ASN A 76 1.56 -25.93 -7.27
CA ASN A 76 1.26 -27.08 -6.44
C ASN A 76 0.90 -28.30 -7.32
N PRO A 77 1.63 -29.43 -7.23
CA PRO A 77 1.41 -30.62 -8.07
C PRO A 77 0.11 -31.36 -7.73
N ASP A 78 -0.45 -31.13 -6.54
CA ASP A 78 -1.66 -31.78 -6.11
C ASP A 78 -2.89 -31.18 -6.81
N LYS A 79 -3.94 -31.97 -6.90
CA LYS A 79 -5.24 -31.48 -7.40
C LYS A 79 -5.69 -30.27 -6.57
N ALA A 80 -6.32 -29.31 -7.24
CA ALA A 80 -6.90 -28.17 -6.57
C ALA A 80 -7.99 -28.60 -5.57
N THR A 81 -7.84 -28.16 -4.33
CA THR A 81 -8.80 -28.35 -3.24
C THR A 81 -9.19 -27.00 -2.64
N PHE A 82 -10.22 -27.00 -1.82
CA PHE A 82 -10.60 -25.81 -1.09
C PHE A 82 -9.43 -25.25 -0.25
N GLU A 83 -8.71 -26.13 0.47
CA GLU A 83 -7.61 -25.74 1.34
C GLU A 83 -6.37 -25.26 0.57
N ASN A 84 -5.89 -26.03 -0.42
CA ASN A 84 -4.64 -25.69 -1.12
C ASN A 84 -4.79 -24.64 -2.23
N THR A 85 -6.01 -24.14 -2.43
CA THR A 85 -6.29 -23.12 -3.46
C THR A 85 -7.06 -21.93 -2.89
N ILE A 86 -8.25 -22.14 -2.33
CA ILE A 86 -9.11 -21.04 -1.87
C ILE A 86 -8.59 -20.45 -0.55
N VAL A 87 -8.38 -21.30 0.47
CA VAL A 87 -7.86 -20.86 1.77
C VAL A 87 -6.42 -20.36 1.63
N ALA A 88 -5.60 -21.01 0.81
CA ALA A 88 -4.23 -20.55 0.57
C ALA A 88 -4.20 -19.16 -0.09
N LEU A 89 -5.09 -18.90 -1.06
CA LEU A 89 -5.22 -17.59 -1.70
C LEU A 89 -5.77 -16.53 -0.73
N ASP A 90 -6.79 -16.86 0.05
CA ASP A 90 -7.40 -15.96 1.04
C ASP A 90 -6.39 -15.49 2.10
N ARG A 91 -5.44 -16.36 2.46
CA ARG A 91 -4.36 -16.05 3.40
C ARG A 91 -3.14 -15.37 2.78
N SER A 92 -3.07 -15.32 1.46
CA SER A 92 -1.92 -14.72 0.78
C SER A 92 -1.88 -13.21 0.95
N GLY A 93 -0.68 -12.62 1.00
CA GLY A 93 -0.47 -11.19 1.06
C GLY A 93 -0.67 -10.57 2.45
N GLU A 94 -0.45 -11.30 3.53
CA GLU A 94 -0.62 -10.80 4.90
C GLU A 94 0.22 -9.54 5.14
N LEU A 95 1.50 -9.53 4.73
CA LEU A 95 2.35 -8.34 4.86
C LEU A 95 1.82 -7.17 4.03
N LEU A 96 1.41 -7.43 2.77
CA LEU A 96 0.86 -6.40 1.90
C LEU A 96 -0.39 -5.75 2.51
N MET A 97 -1.31 -6.56 3.03
CA MET A 97 -2.53 -6.08 3.69
C MET A 97 -2.21 -5.29 4.97
N LYS A 98 -1.28 -5.77 5.79
CA LYS A 98 -0.80 -5.10 7.00
C LYS A 98 -0.30 -3.69 6.68
N VAL A 99 0.51 -3.54 5.64
CA VAL A 99 1.05 -2.26 5.19
C VAL A 99 -0.04 -1.37 4.59
N ALA A 100 -0.90 -1.95 3.72
CA ALA A 100 -1.96 -1.23 3.04
C ALA A 100 -2.97 -0.62 4.01
N TYR A 101 -3.40 -1.34 5.05
CA TYR A 101 -4.31 -0.82 6.06
C TYR A 101 -3.69 0.33 6.87
N ALA A 102 -2.42 0.19 7.29
CA ALA A 102 -1.74 1.25 8.01
C ALA A 102 -1.56 2.51 7.15
N PHE A 103 -1.19 2.33 5.88
CA PHE A 103 -1.00 3.42 4.92
C PHE A 103 -2.31 4.12 4.58
N SER A 104 -3.36 3.38 4.25
CA SER A 104 -4.68 3.92 3.94
C SER A 104 -5.27 4.69 5.12
N GLY A 105 -5.11 4.18 6.34
CA GLY A 105 -5.50 4.91 7.56
C GLY A 105 -4.76 6.24 7.69
N GLN A 106 -3.43 6.23 7.49
CA GLN A 106 -2.62 7.44 7.53
C GLN A 106 -3.01 8.44 6.43
N ALA A 107 -3.15 7.98 5.20
CA ALA A 107 -3.48 8.80 4.05
C ALA A 107 -4.87 9.46 4.17
N SER A 108 -5.84 8.76 4.76
CA SER A 108 -7.22 9.26 4.88
C SER A 108 -7.42 10.30 5.99
N VAL A 109 -6.62 10.26 7.08
CA VAL A 109 -6.84 11.12 8.26
C VAL A 109 -5.72 12.11 8.52
N ASN A 110 -4.52 11.86 8.01
CA ASN A 110 -3.33 12.68 8.24
C ASN A 110 -2.40 12.70 7.02
N THR A 111 -2.96 13.01 5.85
CA THR A 111 -2.21 13.09 4.60
C THR A 111 -1.35 14.36 4.54
N ASN A 112 -0.31 14.31 3.73
CA ASN A 112 0.55 15.43 3.36
C ASN A 112 1.13 15.18 1.96
N ASP A 113 1.88 16.14 1.43
CA ASP A 113 2.45 16.07 0.07
C ASP A 113 3.33 14.83 -0.14
N GLU A 114 4.07 14.39 0.87
CA GLU A 114 4.94 13.21 0.81
C GLU A 114 4.12 11.92 0.71
N ILE A 115 3.05 11.79 1.51
CA ILE A 115 2.12 10.66 1.46
C ILE A 115 1.41 10.64 0.10
N GLN A 116 0.92 11.79 -0.38
CA GLN A 116 0.24 11.88 -1.67
C GLN A 116 1.16 11.53 -2.85
N ALA A 117 2.42 11.95 -2.80
CA ALA A 117 3.42 11.55 -3.79
C ALA A 117 3.66 10.03 -3.77
N LEU A 118 3.73 9.44 -2.58
CA LEU A 118 3.88 8.00 -2.42
C LEU A 118 2.65 7.22 -2.92
N GLU A 119 1.44 7.73 -2.68
CA GLU A 119 0.21 7.16 -3.27
C GLU A 119 0.27 7.12 -4.80
N GLN A 120 0.72 8.23 -5.43
CA GLN A 120 0.87 8.30 -6.89
C GLN A 120 1.91 7.31 -7.42
N GLU A 121 2.99 7.07 -6.68
CA GLU A 121 4.01 6.09 -7.05
C GLU A 121 3.53 4.65 -6.88
N LEU A 122 2.81 4.35 -5.80
CA LEU A 122 2.37 3.00 -5.48
C LEU A 122 1.15 2.55 -6.27
N SER A 123 0.25 3.47 -6.65
CA SER A 123 -1.02 3.15 -7.30
C SER A 123 -0.86 2.28 -8.56
N PRO A 124 0.00 2.61 -9.54
CA PRO A 124 0.20 1.76 -10.71
C PRO A 124 0.86 0.42 -10.39
N LEU A 125 1.73 0.36 -9.38
CA LEU A 125 2.38 -0.88 -8.94
C LEU A 125 1.38 -1.84 -8.32
N LEU A 126 0.49 -1.33 -7.47
CA LEU A 126 -0.56 -2.11 -6.82
C LEU A 126 -1.62 -2.57 -7.83
N SER A 127 -2.01 -1.71 -8.78
CA SER A 127 -2.92 -2.07 -9.87
C SER A 127 -2.33 -3.21 -10.70
N LYS A 128 -1.08 -3.09 -11.13
CA LYS A 128 -0.39 -4.15 -11.87
C LYS A 128 -0.31 -5.45 -11.06
N HIS A 129 0.05 -5.38 -9.78
CA HIS A 129 0.15 -6.54 -8.91
C HIS A 129 -1.20 -7.26 -8.75
N SER A 130 -2.28 -6.51 -8.55
CA SER A 130 -3.64 -7.03 -8.49
C SER A 130 -4.03 -7.76 -9.79
N ASP A 131 -3.71 -7.16 -10.94
CA ASP A 131 -3.97 -7.76 -12.25
C ASP A 131 -3.13 -9.01 -12.49
N ASP A 132 -1.88 -9.05 -12.03
CA ASP A 132 -1.01 -10.23 -12.17
C ASP A 132 -1.57 -11.44 -11.41
N ILE A 133 -2.34 -11.22 -10.36
CA ILE A 133 -3.04 -12.27 -9.61
C ILE A 133 -4.39 -12.60 -10.25
N SER A 134 -5.25 -11.58 -10.45
CA SER A 134 -6.64 -11.77 -10.89
C SER A 134 -6.76 -12.28 -12.33
N LEU A 135 -5.81 -11.95 -13.19
CA LEU A 135 -5.74 -12.39 -14.58
C LEU A 135 -4.81 -13.59 -14.78
N ASN A 136 -4.34 -14.24 -13.72
CA ASN A 136 -3.49 -15.41 -13.83
C ASN A 136 -4.30 -16.64 -14.28
N PRO A 137 -4.08 -17.17 -15.49
CA PRO A 137 -4.92 -18.23 -16.03
C PRO A 137 -4.75 -19.57 -15.29
N LYS A 138 -3.56 -19.83 -14.76
CA LYS A 138 -3.29 -21.07 -14.00
C LYS A 138 -3.96 -21.03 -12.63
N LEU A 139 -3.89 -19.87 -11.95
CA LEU A 139 -4.59 -19.67 -10.68
C LEU A 139 -6.11 -19.79 -10.89
N PHE A 140 -6.65 -19.12 -11.90
CA PHE A 140 -8.07 -19.19 -12.20
C PHE A 140 -8.52 -20.61 -12.54
N ALA A 141 -7.73 -21.39 -13.29
CA ALA A 141 -8.05 -22.79 -13.57
C ALA A 141 -8.17 -23.63 -12.28
N ARG A 142 -7.32 -23.38 -11.27
CA ARG A 142 -7.41 -24.04 -9.96
C ARG A 142 -8.68 -23.63 -9.22
N VAL A 143 -8.95 -22.32 -9.12
CA VAL A 143 -10.16 -21.78 -8.49
C VAL A 143 -11.42 -22.33 -9.14
N LYS A 144 -11.50 -22.32 -10.46
CA LYS A 144 -12.60 -22.85 -11.26
C LYS A 144 -12.82 -24.34 -11.00
N SER A 145 -11.73 -25.11 -10.95
CA SER A 145 -11.81 -26.55 -10.67
C SER A 145 -12.43 -26.85 -9.29
N VAL A 146 -12.07 -26.06 -8.25
CA VAL A 146 -12.69 -26.21 -6.92
C VAL A 146 -14.17 -25.82 -6.98
N TYR A 147 -14.49 -24.70 -7.63
CA TYR A 147 -15.86 -24.20 -7.75
C TYR A 147 -16.79 -25.18 -8.45
N GLU A 148 -16.38 -25.74 -9.59
CA GLU A 148 -17.18 -26.71 -10.36
C GLU A 148 -17.42 -28.03 -9.60
N ASN A 149 -16.52 -28.39 -8.68
CA ASN A 149 -16.64 -29.59 -7.87
C ASN A 149 -17.27 -29.34 -6.49
N GLN A 150 -17.73 -28.14 -6.18
CA GLN A 150 -18.22 -27.74 -4.85
C GLN A 150 -19.30 -28.66 -4.28
N ALA A 151 -20.16 -29.22 -5.14
CA ALA A 151 -21.22 -30.14 -4.70
C ALA A 151 -20.70 -31.45 -4.07
N LYS A 152 -19.42 -31.81 -4.32
CA LYS A 152 -18.75 -32.98 -3.77
C LYS A 152 -17.96 -32.66 -2.49
N LEU A 153 -17.85 -31.36 -2.16
CA LEU A 153 -17.09 -30.89 -1.01
C LEU A 153 -18.05 -30.72 0.18
N ASN A 154 -17.63 -31.16 1.34
CA ASN A 154 -18.40 -30.96 2.56
C ASN A 154 -18.08 -29.61 3.19
N LEU A 155 -18.40 -28.53 2.45
CA LEU A 155 -18.15 -27.15 2.88
C LEU A 155 -19.30 -26.65 3.76
N ASP A 156 -18.98 -25.92 4.81
CA ASP A 156 -19.96 -25.15 5.58
C ASP A 156 -20.46 -23.91 4.81
N LYS A 157 -21.27 -23.10 5.45
CA LYS A 157 -21.93 -21.96 4.80
C LYS A 157 -20.94 -20.83 4.46
N GLU A 158 -20.00 -20.55 5.35
CA GLU A 158 -18.97 -19.54 5.22
C GLU A 158 -17.95 -19.94 4.13
N GLN A 159 -17.53 -21.19 4.13
CA GLN A 159 -16.62 -21.75 3.12
C GLN A 159 -17.23 -21.73 1.72
N LYS A 160 -18.53 -22.07 1.60
CA LYS A 160 -19.26 -21.97 0.32
C LYS A 160 -19.29 -20.52 -0.16
N LYS A 161 -19.54 -19.57 0.75
CA LYS A 161 -19.57 -18.16 0.40
C LYS A 161 -18.19 -17.65 -0.05
N LEU A 162 -17.14 -17.99 0.67
CA LEU A 162 -15.77 -17.66 0.29
C LEU A 162 -15.44 -18.19 -1.12
N LEU A 163 -15.74 -19.47 -1.39
CA LEU A 163 -15.49 -20.07 -2.70
C LEU A 163 -16.28 -19.38 -3.82
N GLU A 164 -17.56 -19.07 -3.57
CA GLU A 164 -18.42 -18.38 -4.52
C GLU A 164 -17.90 -16.97 -4.86
N GLU A 165 -17.56 -16.19 -3.82
CA GLU A 165 -17.07 -14.82 -4.02
C GLU A 165 -15.68 -14.80 -4.66
N THR A 166 -14.79 -15.72 -4.28
CA THR A 166 -13.49 -15.88 -4.95
C THR A 166 -13.66 -16.16 -6.43
N TYR A 167 -14.47 -17.15 -6.80
CA TYR A 167 -14.71 -17.47 -8.22
C TYR A 167 -15.34 -16.29 -8.98
N LYS A 168 -16.37 -15.66 -8.42
CA LYS A 168 -17.02 -14.49 -9.01
C LYS A 168 -16.06 -13.31 -9.17
N GLY A 169 -15.15 -13.10 -8.18
CA GLY A 169 -14.13 -12.09 -8.24
C GLY A 169 -13.24 -12.26 -9.46
N PHE A 170 -12.73 -13.46 -9.70
CA PHE A 170 -11.94 -13.77 -10.90
C PHE A 170 -12.71 -13.54 -12.20
N VAL A 171 -13.95 -14.03 -12.28
CA VAL A 171 -14.79 -13.87 -13.48
C VAL A 171 -15.07 -12.40 -13.79
N ARG A 172 -15.43 -11.62 -12.78
CA ARG A 172 -15.68 -10.17 -12.92
C ARG A 172 -14.40 -9.38 -13.19
N GLY A 173 -13.29 -9.84 -12.64
CA GLY A 173 -11.96 -9.28 -12.85
C GLY A 173 -11.36 -9.61 -14.23
N GLY A 174 -12.08 -10.31 -15.10
CA GLY A 174 -11.64 -10.54 -16.48
C GLY A 174 -10.89 -11.85 -16.72
N ALA A 175 -10.89 -12.81 -15.78
CA ALA A 175 -10.16 -14.08 -15.93
C ALA A 175 -10.63 -14.94 -17.12
N ASN A 176 -11.83 -14.70 -17.67
CA ASN A 176 -12.37 -15.38 -18.86
C ASN A 176 -12.06 -14.64 -20.18
N LEU A 177 -11.48 -13.46 -20.13
CA LEU A 177 -11.09 -12.70 -21.30
C LEU A 177 -9.91 -13.35 -22.01
N ASP A 178 -9.79 -13.13 -23.31
CA ASP A 178 -8.61 -13.55 -24.06
C ASP A 178 -7.39 -12.64 -23.75
N ALA A 179 -6.24 -12.98 -24.32
CA ALA A 179 -4.98 -12.28 -23.99
C ALA A 179 -4.99 -10.81 -24.43
N ASP A 180 -5.62 -10.49 -25.56
CA ASP A 180 -5.69 -9.12 -26.09
C ASP A 180 -6.66 -8.28 -25.26
N GLU A 181 -7.81 -8.85 -24.90
CA GLU A 181 -8.80 -8.23 -24.01
C GLU A 181 -8.23 -8.02 -22.60
N GLN A 182 -7.46 -8.96 -22.05
CA GLN A 182 -6.77 -8.81 -20.78
C GLN A 182 -5.69 -7.71 -20.84
N ALA A 183 -4.97 -7.60 -21.95
CA ALA A 183 -3.99 -6.53 -22.12
C ALA A 183 -4.65 -5.14 -22.15
N GLU A 184 -5.82 -5.01 -22.75
CA GLU A 184 -6.59 -3.77 -22.74
C GLU A 184 -7.17 -3.48 -21.35
N LEU A 185 -7.70 -4.49 -20.66
CA LEU A 185 -8.22 -4.36 -19.29
C LEU A 185 -7.14 -3.86 -18.33
N ARG A 186 -5.91 -4.38 -18.41
CA ARG A 186 -4.78 -3.90 -17.60
C ARG A 186 -4.52 -2.41 -17.79
N LYS A 187 -4.55 -1.91 -19.03
CA LYS A 187 -4.39 -0.47 -19.31
C LYS A 187 -5.53 0.36 -18.70
N LEU A 188 -6.75 -0.14 -18.81
CA LEU A 188 -7.91 0.52 -18.22
C LEU A 188 -7.82 0.54 -16.70
N ASN A 189 -7.43 -0.56 -16.05
CA ASN A 189 -7.26 -0.64 -14.60
C ASN A 189 -6.20 0.35 -14.10
N GLU A 190 -5.06 0.45 -14.79
CA GLU A 190 -4.01 1.43 -14.47
C GLU A 190 -4.54 2.86 -14.60
N GLN A 191 -5.27 3.18 -15.68
CA GLN A 191 -5.87 4.50 -15.87
C GLN A 191 -6.93 4.81 -14.80
N ILE A 192 -7.78 3.87 -14.48
CA ILE A 192 -8.82 4.01 -13.45
C ILE A 192 -8.17 4.29 -12.09
N SER A 193 -7.17 3.50 -11.70
CA SER A 193 -6.50 3.68 -10.41
C SER A 193 -5.88 5.08 -10.25
N MET A 194 -5.28 5.61 -11.32
CA MET A 194 -4.71 6.96 -11.32
C MET A 194 -5.78 8.06 -11.34
N LEU A 195 -6.89 7.85 -12.04
CA LEU A 195 -8.00 8.80 -12.08
C LEU A 195 -8.74 8.86 -10.73
N GLU A 196 -8.98 7.73 -10.09
CA GLU A 196 -9.59 7.65 -8.76
C GLU A 196 -8.73 8.36 -7.71
N LEU A 197 -7.40 8.12 -7.73
CA LEU A 197 -6.47 8.81 -6.86
C LEU A 197 -6.48 10.32 -7.09
N THR A 198 -6.39 10.75 -8.35
CA THR A 198 -6.41 12.17 -8.72
C THR A 198 -7.72 12.84 -8.33
N PHE A 199 -8.84 12.16 -8.53
CA PHE A 199 -10.15 12.67 -8.11
C PHE A 199 -10.22 12.85 -6.58
N GLY A 200 -9.75 11.88 -5.81
CA GLY A 200 -9.69 11.95 -4.35
C GLY A 200 -8.84 13.13 -3.86
N GLN A 201 -7.64 13.30 -4.42
CA GLN A 201 -6.75 14.42 -4.08
C GLN A 201 -7.34 15.79 -4.47
N ASN A 202 -7.98 15.89 -5.64
CA ASN A 202 -8.66 17.11 -6.05
C ASN A 202 -9.86 17.44 -5.15
N SER A 203 -10.67 16.44 -4.79
CA SER A 203 -11.79 16.61 -3.87
C SER A 203 -11.32 17.09 -2.49
N LEU A 204 -10.25 16.52 -1.97
CA LEU A 204 -9.64 16.95 -0.71
C LEU A 204 -9.14 18.41 -0.81
N LYS A 205 -8.46 18.74 -1.90
CA LYS A 205 -7.93 20.09 -2.15
C LYS A 205 -9.06 21.13 -2.22
N GLU A 206 -10.13 20.84 -2.94
CA GLU A 206 -11.30 21.73 -3.04
C GLU A 206 -12.02 21.87 -1.70
N THR A 207 -12.19 20.77 -0.96
CA THR A 207 -12.78 20.81 0.38
C THR A 207 -11.93 21.65 1.33
N ASN A 208 -10.62 21.54 1.27
CA ASN A 208 -9.71 22.31 2.11
C ASN A 208 -9.65 23.80 1.68
N ALA A 209 -9.85 24.10 0.40
CA ALA A 209 -9.86 25.46 -0.12
C ALA A 209 -11.22 26.17 0.11
N PHE A 210 -12.30 25.39 0.28
CA PHE A 210 -13.63 25.97 0.48
C PHE A 210 -13.73 26.71 1.81
N GLN A 211 -14.26 27.94 1.74
CA GLN A 211 -14.47 28.81 2.89
C GLN A 211 -15.78 29.56 2.73
N LEU A 212 -16.63 29.52 3.75
CA LEU A 212 -17.77 30.39 3.86
C LEU A 212 -17.39 31.57 4.76
N VAL A 213 -17.24 32.73 4.14
CA VAL A 213 -16.95 33.98 4.87
C VAL A 213 -18.24 34.61 5.33
N VAL A 214 -18.37 34.91 6.63
CA VAL A 214 -19.55 35.56 7.21
C VAL A 214 -19.11 36.82 7.93
N ASP A 215 -19.55 37.98 7.41
CA ASP A 215 -19.17 39.30 7.91
C ASP A 215 -20.15 39.85 8.94
N LYS A 216 -21.38 39.37 8.94
CA LYS A 216 -22.45 39.89 9.80
C LYS A 216 -22.85 38.85 10.86
N LYS A 217 -22.88 39.29 12.10
CA LYS A 217 -23.30 38.45 13.22
C LYS A 217 -24.74 37.91 13.07
N GLU A 218 -25.60 38.69 12.42
CA GLU A 218 -27.00 38.33 12.17
C GLU A 218 -27.14 37.11 11.27
N ASP A 219 -26.20 36.87 10.37
CA ASP A 219 -26.16 35.71 9.46
C ASP A 219 -25.77 34.41 10.20
N LEU A 220 -25.28 34.54 11.42
CA LEU A 220 -24.99 33.40 12.29
C LEU A 220 -26.19 33.04 13.21
N SER A 221 -27.33 33.69 13.01
CA SER A 221 -28.54 33.47 13.82
C SER A 221 -28.99 32.01 13.72
N GLY A 222 -29.25 31.37 14.89
CA GLY A 222 -29.65 29.96 14.97
C GLY A 222 -28.50 28.97 15.14
N LEU A 223 -27.24 29.41 15.03
CA LEU A 223 -26.11 28.57 15.37
C LEU A 223 -25.85 28.54 16.88
N PRO A 224 -25.44 27.40 17.45
CA PRO A 224 -24.98 27.32 18.83
C PRO A 224 -23.77 28.23 19.08
N GLU A 225 -23.70 28.83 20.28
CA GLU A 225 -22.58 29.73 20.66
C GLU A 225 -21.22 29.05 20.55
N THR A 226 -21.13 27.74 20.81
CA THR A 226 -19.90 26.94 20.69
C THR A 226 -19.40 26.89 19.24
N LEU A 227 -20.32 26.79 18.26
CA LEU A 227 -19.99 26.80 16.84
C LEU A 227 -19.53 28.20 16.39
N ILE A 228 -20.21 29.25 16.87
CA ILE A 228 -19.83 30.64 16.60
C ILE A 228 -18.43 30.93 17.16
N ALA A 229 -18.13 30.45 18.38
CA ALA A 229 -16.82 30.62 18.98
C ALA A 229 -15.72 29.87 18.22
N ALA A 230 -16.00 28.64 17.75
CA ALA A 230 -15.06 27.86 16.93
C ALA A 230 -14.80 28.53 15.58
N ALA A 231 -15.86 29.05 14.93
CA ALA A 231 -15.70 29.79 13.69
C ALA A 231 -14.88 31.06 13.86
N ALA A 232 -15.09 31.80 14.97
CA ALA A 232 -14.31 33.00 15.30
C ALA A 232 -12.83 32.67 15.57
N ALA A 233 -12.54 31.53 16.23
CA ALA A 233 -11.16 31.06 16.43
C ALA A 233 -10.49 30.74 15.09
N THR A 234 -11.16 29.98 14.23
CA THR A 234 -10.67 29.68 12.87
C THR A 234 -10.41 30.97 12.07
N ALA A 235 -11.32 31.94 12.14
CA ALA A 235 -11.16 33.23 11.48
C ALA A 235 -9.93 34.00 11.98
N LYS A 236 -9.67 33.96 13.29
CA LYS A 236 -8.50 34.62 13.89
C LYS A 236 -7.20 34.03 13.37
N ASP A 237 -7.07 32.71 13.32
CA ASP A 237 -5.87 32.03 12.79
C ASP A 237 -5.62 32.43 11.31
N TRP A 238 -6.67 32.64 10.54
CA TRP A 238 -6.58 33.12 9.16
C TRP A 238 -6.25 34.62 9.05
N MET A 239 -6.75 35.45 9.95
CA MET A 239 -6.42 36.88 10.00
C MET A 239 -4.94 37.11 10.31
N GLU A 240 -4.32 36.29 11.17
CA GLU A 240 -2.88 36.31 11.44
C GLU A 240 -2.06 35.91 10.20
N SER A 241 -2.65 35.17 9.26
CA SER A 241 -2.07 34.88 7.94
C SER A 241 -2.35 35.93 6.86
N GLY A 242 -3.03 37.04 7.18
CA GLY A 242 -3.23 38.20 6.30
C GLY A 242 -4.63 38.38 5.69
N PHE A 243 -5.64 37.67 6.16
CA PHE A 243 -7.04 37.77 5.74
C PHE A 243 -7.92 38.37 6.82
N SER A 244 -8.87 39.26 6.44
CA SER A 244 -9.58 40.16 7.37
C SER A 244 -11.07 39.83 7.64
N HIS A 245 -11.52 38.58 7.48
CA HIS A 245 -12.94 38.23 7.55
C HIS A 245 -13.20 36.94 8.39
N CYS A 246 -14.42 36.88 8.99
CA CYS A 246 -14.85 35.69 9.76
C CYS A 246 -15.11 34.51 8.82
N ILE A 247 -14.52 33.34 9.10
CA ILE A 247 -14.60 32.16 8.23
C ILE A 247 -15.29 31.03 8.98
N ILE A 248 -16.35 30.46 8.40
CA ILE A 248 -16.89 29.17 8.82
C ILE A 248 -16.39 28.11 7.85
N ARG A 249 -15.65 27.12 8.35
CA ARG A 249 -15.39 25.86 7.63
C ARG A 249 -16.57 24.92 7.89
N VAL A 250 -17.21 24.48 6.84
CA VAL A 250 -18.25 23.43 6.88
C VAL A 250 -17.58 22.10 6.57
#